data_f9ddb2f1264fe5952195f3ebeeb4da3b
#
_entry.id   f9ddb2f1264fe5952195f3ebeeb4da3b
#
_cell.length_a   1.000
_cell.length_b   1.000
_cell.length_c   1.000
_cell.angle_alpha   90.00
_cell.angle_beta   90.00
_cell.angle_gamma   90.00
#
_symmetry.space_group_name_H-M   'P 1'
#
loop_
_entity.id
_entity.type
_entity.pdbx_description
1 polymer ?
#
loop_
_entity_poly.entity_id
_entity_poly.type
_entity_poly.pdbx_seq_one_letter_code
_entity_poly.pdbx_strand_id
1 'polypeptide(L)'
;AASLSNAELRYSKVINCNIAMTSFVGQIVFYSVLAIGITLVFKGNISIGYLVTATNLINFTNQPVQVISQSVSKIIATTDIRHRLVLVRQNTHQGVSNFTESQAGNLSLQHVYFRYNNNDAYAINDINCTFLQGKKYAIMGPSGSGKSTLAKVISGMYRNYEGSILYDGKELRNMSHTESTHVIETIPQNPFIFNGTVYENITLFSKQWTQEEVLSAAQRSGLSDFLAKLPQGLNSELKESNLSGGQAQRIGIARALLRKPYILIADEPTASLDSGLADDIERLVMSWPGTAILITHRKSQYVLDHADGVINLANGAVLNLT
;
A
#
# COMPACT_ATOMS: atom_id res chain seq x y z
N ALA A 1 8.72 3.26 -3.44
CA ALA A 1 10.04 3.47 -2.83
C ALA A 1 10.72 4.73 -3.37
N ALA A 2 10.87 4.91 -4.69
CA ALA A 2 11.55 6.08 -5.28
C ALA A 2 10.86 7.43 -4.98
N SER A 3 9.53 7.50 -4.93
CA SER A 3 8.79 8.72 -4.59
C SER A 3 8.92 9.11 -3.12
N LEU A 4 8.99 8.13 -2.22
CA LEU A 4 9.22 8.35 -0.79
C LEU A 4 10.65 8.87 -0.54
N SER A 5 11.66 8.26 -1.18
CA SER A 5 13.05 8.69 -1.14
C SER A 5 13.24 10.13 -1.65
N ASN A 6 12.56 10.50 -2.73
CA ASN A 6 12.60 11.88 -3.26
C ASN A 6 11.90 12.90 -2.34
N ALA A 7 10.84 12.52 -1.64
CA ALA A 7 10.17 13.37 -0.67
C ALA A 7 11.05 13.58 0.58
N GLU A 8 11.68 12.51 1.07
CA GLU A 8 12.63 12.57 2.19
C GLU A 8 13.86 13.43 1.85
N LEU A 9 14.40 13.30 0.64
CA LEU A 9 15.52 14.13 0.16
C LEU A 9 15.14 15.61 0.06
N ARG A 10 13.96 15.95 -0.45
CA ARG A 10 13.45 17.33 -0.50
C ARG A 10 13.27 17.90 0.91
N TYR A 11 12.69 17.11 1.80
CA TYR A 11 12.48 17.48 3.20
C TYR A 11 13.82 17.74 3.92
N SER A 12 14.79 16.85 3.79
CA SER A 12 16.12 16.99 4.35
C SER A 12 16.85 18.24 3.81
N LYS A 13 16.73 18.53 2.51
CA LYS A 13 17.30 19.75 1.91
C LYS A 13 16.69 21.03 2.49
N VAL A 14 15.37 21.10 2.65
CA VAL A 14 14.68 22.28 3.20
C VAL A 14 15.08 22.51 4.66
N ILE A 15 15.13 21.46 5.47
CA ILE A 15 15.57 21.57 6.88
C ILE A 15 17.03 22.01 6.95
N ASN A 16 17.93 21.39 6.20
CA ASN A 16 19.34 21.73 6.23
C ASN A 16 19.59 23.16 5.74
N CYS A 17 18.86 23.63 4.74
CA CYS A 17 18.90 25.01 4.27
C CYS A 17 18.44 26.00 5.37
N ASN A 18 17.34 25.68 6.06
CA ASN A 18 16.82 26.53 7.15
C ASN A 18 17.80 26.59 8.34
N ILE A 19 18.38 25.45 8.73
CA ILE A 19 19.42 25.40 9.78
C ILE A 19 20.64 26.24 9.36
N ALA A 20 21.12 26.10 8.13
CA ALA A 20 22.24 26.86 7.61
C ALA A 20 21.97 28.37 7.61
N MET A 21 20.79 28.80 7.13
CA MET A 21 20.41 30.23 7.16
C MET A 21 20.32 30.78 8.58
N THR A 22 19.68 30.06 9.50
CA THR A 22 19.54 30.49 10.90
C THR A 22 20.91 30.60 11.58
N SER A 23 21.81 29.64 11.35
CA SER A 23 23.16 29.66 11.86
C SER A 23 23.99 30.81 11.29
N PHE A 24 23.84 31.09 9.98
CA PHE A 24 24.54 32.19 9.30
C PHE A 24 24.10 33.55 9.85
N VAL A 25 22.80 33.77 10.04
CA VAL A 25 22.30 35.01 10.67
C VAL A 25 22.81 35.16 12.09
N GLY A 26 22.79 34.09 12.90
CA GLY A 26 23.35 34.09 14.25
C GLY A 26 24.85 34.46 14.30
N GLN A 27 25.63 33.96 13.32
CA GLN A 27 27.06 34.31 13.22
C GLN A 27 27.28 35.78 12.84
N ILE A 28 26.48 36.33 11.92
CA ILE A 28 26.55 37.76 11.54
C ILE A 28 26.28 38.63 12.77
N VAL A 29 25.25 38.33 13.54
CA VAL A 29 24.90 39.07 14.78
C VAL A 29 26.06 38.97 15.77
N PHE A 30 26.64 37.79 16.01
CA PHE A 30 27.74 37.56 16.92
C PHE A 30 28.96 38.39 16.53
N TYR A 31 29.42 38.31 15.26
CA TYR A 31 30.59 39.07 14.80
C TYR A 31 30.35 40.58 14.77
N SER A 32 29.12 41.02 14.51
CA SER A 32 28.73 42.44 14.55
C SER A 32 28.87 43.00 15.98
N VAL A 33 28.32 42.29 16.96
CA VAL A 33 28.40 42.68 18.38
C VAL A 33 29.84 42.66 18.87
N LEU A 34 30.62 41.65 18.44
CA LEU A 34 32.05 41.56 18.77
C LEU A 34 32.84 42.78 18.21
N ALA A 35 32.63 43.12 16.94
CA ALA A 35 33.30 44.25 16.29
C ALA A 35 32.96 45.60 16.93
N ILE A 36 31.67 45.84 17.19
CA ILE A 36 31.19 47.05 17.87
C ILE A 36 31.75 47.09 19.32
N GLY A 37 31.66 45.97 20.03
CA GLY A 37 32.16 45.86 21.40
C GLY A 37 33.63 46.11 21.53
N ILE A 38 34.46 45.59 20.63
CA ILE A 38 35.91 45.86 20.60
C ILE A 38 36.18 47.38 20.41
N THR A 39 35.48 48.04 19.48
CA THR A 39 35.65 49.48 19.25
C THR A 39 35.26 50.32 20.47
N LEU A 40 34.22 49.90 21.21
CA LEU A 40 33.80 50.57 22.46
C LEU A 40 34.78 50.35 23.62
N VAL A 41 35.39 49.16 23.70
CA VAL A 41 36.49 48.90 24.68
C VAL A 41 37.69 49.77 24.40
N PHE A 42 38.13 49.91 23.14
CA PHE A 42 39.25 50.76 22.76
C PHE A 42 39.00 52.26 23.05
N LYS A 43 37.71 52.69 22.95
CA LYS A 43 37.31 54.04 23.30
C LYS A 43 37.14 54.26 24.83
N GLY A 44 37.35 53.21 25.64
CA GLY A 44 37.19 53.28 27.09
C GLY A 44 35.74 53.35 27.60
N ASN A 45 34.72 53.12 26.72
CA ASN A 45 33.32 53.24 27.07
C ASN A 45 32.74 52.02 27.80
N ILE A 46 33.35 50.84 27.60
CA ILE A 46 32.95 49.58 28.26
C ILE A 46 34.19 48.78 28.66
N SER A 47 34.05 47.95 29.70
CA SER A 47 35.13 47.04 30.09
C SER A 47 35.12 45.75 29.26
N ILE A 48 36.25 45.05 29.20
CA ILE A 48 36.37 43.74 28.55
C ILE A 48 35.36 42.74 29.12
N GLY A 49 35.09 42.80 30.44
CA GLY A 49 34.07 41.93 31.08
C GLY A 49 32.68 42.10 30.51
N TYR A 50 32.25 43.34 30.20
CA TYR A 50 30.98 43.59 29.53
C TYR A 50 30.90 42.98 28.12
N LEU A 51 32.00 43.05 27.35
CA LEU A 51 32.09 42.45 26.03
C LEU A 51 31.95 40.91 26.09
N VAL A 52 32.68 40.28 27.03
CA VAL A 52 32.56 38.81 27.22
C VAL A 52 31.17 38.42 27.66
N THR A 53 30.54 39.19 28.55
CA THR A 53 29.14 38.90 28.97
C THR A 53 28.17 39.04 27.81
N ALA A 54 28.28 40.09 26.98
CA ALA A 54 27.43 40.30 25.84
C ALA A 54 27.56 39.17 24.80
N THR A 55 28.77 38.74 24.50
CA THR A 55 28.98 37.61 23.56
C THR A 55 28.42 36.28 24.08
N ASN A 56 28.53 36.01 25.39
CA ASN A 56 27.94 34.85 26.04
C ASN A 56 26.37 34.89 25.97
N LEU A 57 25.77 36.04 26.23
CA LEU A 57 24.33 36.21 26.13
C LEU A 57 23.79 35.92 24.72
N ILE A 58 24.53 36.31 23.67
CA ILE A 58 24.17 36.00 22.28
C ILE A 58 24.17 34.50 22.04
N ASN A 59 25.18 33.78 22.55
CA ASN A 59 25.25 32.33 22.42
C ASN A 59 24.10 31.63 23.15
N PHE A 60 23.71 32.10 24.35
CA PHE A 60 22.59 31.60 25.08
C PHE A 60 21.23 31.80 24.37
N THR A 61 21.08 32.86 23.57
CA THR A 61 19.85 33.15 22.83
C THR A 61 19.80 32.40 21.48
N ASN A 62 20.93 32.18 20.82
CA ASN A 62 20.98 31.49 19.53
C ASN A 62 20.53 30.00 19.60
N GLN A 63 20.89 29.29 20.67
CA GLN A 63 20.58 27.88 20.83
C GLN A 63 19.06 27.61 20.93
N PRO A 64 18.28 28.31 21.78
CA PRO A 64 16.81 28.14 21.82
C PRO A 64 16.13 28.48 20.49
N VAL A 65 16.58 29.50 19.77
CA VAL A 65 16.04 29.87 18.46
C VAL A 65 16.20 28.75 17.43
N GLN A 66 17.37 28.10 17.41
CA GLN A 66 17.58 26.93 16.54
C GLN A 66 16.69 25.76 16.91
N VAL A 67 16.52 25.46 18.20
CA VAL A 67 15.65 24.37 18.69
C VAL A 67 14.20 24.63 18.32
N ILE A 68 13.70 25.86 18.49
CA ILE A 68 12.33 26.25 18.10
C ILE A 68 12.14 26.08 16.58
N SER A 69 13.08 26.59 15.77
CA SER A 69 13.02 26.47 14.31
C SER A 69 12.97 25.01 13.85
N GLN A 70 13.77 24.13 14.44
CA GLN A 70 13.75 22.69 14.14
C GLN A 70 12.44 22.03 14.57
N SER A 71 11.91 22.42 15.75
CA SER A 71 10.67 21.87 16.27
C SER A 71 9.47 22.27 15.42
N VAL A 72 9.37 23.53 14.98
CA VAL A 72 8.36 24.01 14.06
C VAL A 72 8.42 23.26 12.72
N SER A 73 9.62 23.09 12.17
CA SER A 73 9.82 22.32 10.93
C SER A 73 9.37 20.87 11.06
N LYS A 74 9.62 20.21 12.20
CA LYS A 74 9.13 18.85 12.48
C LYS A 74 7.61 18.80 12.58
N ILE A 75 6.98 19.77 13.24
CA ILE A 75 5.52 19.86 13.35
C ILE A 75 4.87 20.02 11.98
N ILE A 76 5.40 20.91 11.13
CA ILE A 76 4.88 21.12 9.77
C ILE A 76 4.99 19.84 8.95
N ALA A 77 6.12 19.14 9.02
CA ALA A 77 6.33 17.89 8.29
C ALA A 77 5.41 16.75 8.73
N THR A 78 5.05 16.71 10.02
CA THR A 78 4.12 15.68 10.54
C THR A 78 2.66 15.99 10.23
N THR A 79 2.34 17.22 9.80
CA THR A 79 0.96 17.63 9.49
C THR A 79 0.40 16.84 8.30
N ASP A 80 1.19 16.57 7.27
CA ASP A 80 0.78 15.76 6.13
C ASP A 80 0.48 14.30 6.52
N ILE A 81 1.34 13.73 7.36
CA ILE A 81 1.14 12.37 7.88
C ILE A 81 -0.13 12.31 8.74
N ARG A 82 -0.30 13.31 9.60
CA ARG A 82 -1.51 13.43 10.44
C ARG A 82 -2.77 13.57 9.60
N HIS A 83 -2.74 14.38 8.55
CA HIS A 83 -3.88 14.55 7.64
C HIS A 83 -4.24 13.22 6.94
N ARG A 84 -3.25 12.48 6.47
CA ARG A 84 -3.46 11.15 5.88
C ARG A 84 -4.02 10.15 6.89
N LEU A 85 -3.53 10.15 8.12
CA LEU A 85 -4.05 9.29 9.20
C LEU A 85 -5.50 9.65 9.57
N VAL A 86 -5.85 10.95 9.58
CA VAL A 86 -7.23 11.40 9.81
C VAL A 86 -8.15 10.95 8.68
N LEU A 87 -7.71 11.05 7.42
CA LEU A 87 -8.47 10.55 6.27
C LEU A 87 -8.68 9.03 6.34
N VAL A 88 -7.65 8.27 6.70
CA VAL A 88 -7.78 6.81 6.90
C VAL A 88 -8.78 6.53 8.02
N ARG A 89 -8.70 7.24 9.15
CA ARG A 89 -9.62 7.06 10.28
C ARG A 89 -11.06 7.46 9.94
N GLN A 90 -11.27 8.54 9.18
CA GLN A 90 -12.61 8.95 8.75
C GLN A 90 -13.24 7.94 7.80
N ASN A 91 -12.46 7.35 6.91
CA ASN A 91 -12.93 6.30 6.00
C ASN A 91 -13.25 4.98 6.73
N THR A 92 -12.61 4.70 7.87
CA THR A 92 -12.94 3.50 8.68
C THR A 92 -14.23 3.65 9.49
N HIS A 93 -14.73 4.87 9.74
CA HIS A 93 -15.96 5.11 10.48
C HIS A 93 -17.22 5.26 9.61
N GLN A 94 -17.10 5.26 8.29
CA GLN A 94 -18.28 5.22 7.42
C GLN A 94 -18.73 3.78 7.21
N GLY A 95 -19.65 3.33 8.06
CA GLY A 95 -20.46 2.18 7.77
C GLY A 95 -20.39 1.02 8.75
N VAL A 96 -20.98 1.18 9.93
CA VAL A 96 -21.80 0.11 10.45
C VAL A 96 -23.12 0.17 9.67
N SER A 97 -23.10 -0.21 8.40
CA SER A 97 -24.31 -0.55 7.70
C SER A 97 -24.74 -1.93 8.19
N ASN A 98 -26.01 -2.10 8.51
CA ASN A 98 -26.63 -3.40 8.73
C ASN A 98 -26.26 -4.28 7.53
N PHE A 99 -25.34 -5.20 7.76
CA PHE A 99 -24.85 -6.12 6.75
C PHE A 99 -26.03 -7.04 6.40
N THR A 100 -26.77 -6.69 5.37
CA THR A 100 -27.62 -7.66 4.68
C THR A 100 -26.61 -8.58 3.99
N GLU A 101 -26.64 -9.88 4.29
CA GLU A 101 -25.74 -10.87 3.68
C GLU A 101 -25.66 -10.60 2.18
N SER A 102 -24.49 -10.15 1.72
CA SER A 102 -24.24 -9.97 0.30
C SER A 102 -24.38 -11.34 -0.35
N GLN A 103 -25.37 -11.50 -1.21
CA GLN A 103 -25.49 -12.71 -1.99
C GLN A 103 -24.42 -12.71 -3.08
N ALA A 104 -24.01 -13.91 -3.50
CA ALA A 104 -23.14 -14.04 -4.65
C ALA A 104 -23.80 -13.44 -5.89
N GLY A 105 -23.07 -12.60 -6.63
CA GLY A 105 -23.61 -11.85 -7.75
C GLY A 105 -22.61 -11.67 -8.90
N ASN A 106 -23.08 -11.07 -9.98
CA ASN A 106 -22.25 -10.73 -11.14
C ASN A 106 -21.51 -9.43 -10.92
N LEU A 107 -20.31 -9.33 -11.48
CA LEU A 107 -19.54 -8.09 -11.52
C LEU A 107 -19.52 -7.56 -12.96
N SER A 108 -20.13 -6.40 -13.20
CA SER A 108 -20.25 -5.80 -14.52
C SER A 108 -19.50 -4.48 -14.60
N LEU A 109 -18.68 -4.33 -15.62
CA LEU A 109 -17.93 -3.12 -15.95
C LEU A 109 -18.58 -2.48 -17.18
N GLN A 110 -18.92 -1.20 -17.10
CA GLN A 110 -19.60 -0.44 -18.15
C GLN A 110 -18.84 0.86 -18.41
N HIS A 111 -18.23 0.95 -19.58
CA HIS A 111 -17.47 2.11 -20.03
C HIS A 111 -16.46 2.60 -18.98
N VAL A 112 -15.65 1.66 -18.41
CA VAL A 112 -14.71 1.95 -17.34
C VAL A 112 -13.42 2.54 -17.90
N TYR A 113 -13.09 3.75 -17.41
CA TYR A 113 -11.82 4.43 -17.69
C TYR A 113 -11.13 4.76 -16.37
N PHE A 114 -9.81 4.66 -16.35
CA PHE A 114 -9.02 5.04 -15.18
C PHE A 114 -7.66 5.58 -15.57
N ARG A 115 -7.21 6.63 -14.86
CA ARG A 115 -5.86 7.22 -14.92
C ARG A 115 -5.39 7.56 -13.50
N TYR A 116 -4.09 7.47 -13.29
CA TYR A 116 -3.52 7.73 -11.96
C TYR A 116 -3.55 9.22 -11.60
N ASN A 117 -3.27 10.11 -12.56
CA ASN A 117 -3.39 11.55 -12.42
C ASN A 117 -4.18 12.13 -13.59
N ASN A 118 -4.81 13.30 -13.38
CA ASN A 118 -5.67 13.91 -14.41
C ASN A 118 -4.98 14.23 -15.73
N ASN A 119 -3.66 14.39 -15.73
CA ASN A 119 -2.86 14.70 -16.92
C ASN A 119 -2.21 13.46 -17.57
N ASP A 120 -2.38 12.27 -16.99
CA ASP A 120 -1.81 11.03 -17.52
C ASP A 120 -2.72 10.43 -18.60
N ALA A 121 -2.13 9.62 -19.47
CA ALA A 121 -2.89 8.74 -20.35
C ALA A 121 -3.73 7.75 -19.53
N TYR A 122 -4.85 7.30 -20.08
CA TYR A 122 -5.66 6.28 -19.46
C TYR A 122 -4.88 4.96 -19.33
N ALA A 123 -4.79 4.45 -18.11
CA ALA A 123 -4.26 3.13 -17.82
C ALA A 123 -5.30 2.03 -18.04
N ILE A 124 -6.59 2.39 -17.94
CA ILE A 124 -7.76 1.59 -18.32
C ILE A 124 -8.59 2.46 -19.27
N ASN A 125 -8.97 1.88 -20.41
CA ASN A 125 -9.59 2.63 -21.50
C ASN A 125 -10.78 1.84 -22.06
N ASP A 126 -11.98 2.29 -21.75
CA ASP A 126 -13.26 1.76 -22.22
C ASP A 126 -13.44 0.24 -22.00
N ILE A 127 -13.24 -0.21 -20.75
CA ILE A 127 -13.49 -1.61 -20.43
C ILE A 127 -14.99 -1.86 -20.28
N ASN A 128 -15.48 -2.78 -21.09
CA ASN A 128 -16.85 -3.30 -21.07
C ASN A 128 -16.78 -4.82 -20.95
N CYS A 129 -17.09 -5.38 -19.79
CA CYS A 129 -17.16 -6.83 -19.59
C CYS A 129 -17.99 -7.19 -18.35
N THR A 130 -18.43 -8.45 -18.30
CA THR A 130 -19.18 -8.98 -17.15
C THR A 130 -18.55 -10.29 -16.70
N PHE A 131 -18.20 -10.35 -15.42
CA PHE A 131 -17.79 -11.57 -14.74
C PHE A 131 -19.00 -12.20 -14.08
N LEU A 132 -19.45 -13.32 -14.64
CA LEU A 132 -20.63 -14.02 -14.14
C LEU A 132 -20.29 -14.77 -12.83
N GLN A 133 -21.27 -14.85 -11.95
CA GLN A 133 -21.18 -15.55 -10.68
C GLN A 133 -20.68 -17.00 -10.86
N GLY A 134 -19.70 -17.41 -10.05
CA GLY A 134 -19.15 -18.76 -10.02
C GLY A 134 -18.24 -19.13 -11.19
N LYS A 135 -18.09 -18.24 -12.18
CA LYS A 135 -17.27 -18.46 -13.37
C LYS A 135 -15.80 -18.12 -13.16
N LYS A 136 -14.93 -18.69 -13.98
CA LYS A 136 -13.48 -18.55 -13.92
C LYS A 136 -12.99 -17.79 -15.13
N TYR A 137 -12.24 -16.74 -14.88
CA TYR A 137 -11.71 -15.86 -15.92
C TYR A 137 -10.20 -15.77 -15.86
N ALA A 138 -9.56 -15.74 -17.01
CA ALA A 138 -8.16 -15.42 -17.13
C ALA A 138 -8.00 -14.05 -17.82
N ILE A 139 -7.23 -13.15 -17.22
CA ILE A 139 -6.84 -11.87 -17.85
C ILE A 139 -5.37 -11.98 -18.26
N MET A 140 -5.13 -11.90 -19.55
CA MET A 140 -3.82 -12.03 -20.17
C MET A 140 -3.43 -10.75 -20.92
N GLY A 141 -2.15 -10.57 -21.18
CA GLY A 141 -1.63 -9.45 -21.94
C GLY A 141 -0.17 -9.13 -21.59
N PRO A 142 0.50 -8.29 -22.38
CA PRO A 142 1.88 -7.91 -22.14
C PRO A 142 2.04 -7.12 -20.82
N SER A 143 3.27 -6.99 -20.35
CA SER A 143 3.57 -6.11 -19.20
C SER A 143 3.19 -4.67 -19.55
N GLY A 144 2.61 -3.95 -18.59
CA GLY A 144 2.14 -2.58 -18.78
C GLY A 144 0.78 -2.45 -19.52
N SER A 145 0.11 -3.55 -19.88
CA SER A 145 -1.21 -3.49 -20.56
C SER A 145 -2.38 -3.04 -19.69
N GLY A 146 -2.18 -2.79 -18.38
CA GLY A 146 -3.22 -2.33 -17.46
C GLY A 146 -3.84 -3.42 -16.55
N LYS A 147 -3.38 -4.68 -16.63
CA LYS A 147 -3.97 -5.82 -15.88
C LYS A 147 -4.02 -5.58 -14.35
N SER A 148 -2.91 -5.26 -13.74
CA SER A 148 -2.85 -4.99 -12.29
C SER A 148 -3.58 -3.69 -11.92
N THR A 149 -3.67 -2.72 -12.83
CA THR A 149 -4.49 -1.53 -12.64
C THR A 149 -5.97 -1.91 -12.64
N LEU A 150 -6.41 -2.76 -13.57
CA LEU A 150 -7.76 -3.27 -13.63
C LEU A 150 -8.11 -4.03 -12.32
N ALA A 151 -7.23 -4.92 -11.85
CA ALA A 151 -7.40 -5.60 -10.56
C ALA A 151 -7.64 -4.63 -9.41
N LYS A 152 -6.85 -3.55 -9.31
CA LYS A 152 -6.96 -2.53 -8.27
C LYS A 152 -8.24 -1.70 -8.38
N VAL A 153 -8.72 -1.45 -9.59
CA VAL A 153 -9.98 -0.73 -9.83
C VAL A 153 -11.16 -1.61 -9.44
N ILE A 154 -11.22 -2.86 -9.91
CA ILE A 154 -12.32 -3.77 -9.57
C ILE A 154 -12.30 -4.22 -8.10
N SER A 155 -11.17 -4.23 -7.41
CA SER A 155 -11.10 -4.49 -5.96
C SER A 155 -11.59 -3.31 -5.10
N GLY A 156 -11.91 -2.17 -5.72
CA GLY A 156 -12.31 -0.95 -5.01
C GLY A 156 -11.18 -0.19 -4.35
N MET A 157 -9.91 -0.54 -4.63
CA MET A 157 -8.75 0.20 -4.15
C MET A 157 -8.70 1.61 -4.78
N TYR A 158 -9.07 1.73 -6.05
CA TYR A 158 -9.27 3.01 -6.73
C TYR A 158 -10.75 3.21 -7.04
N ARG A 159 -11.34 4.27 -6.48
CA ARG A 159 -12.76 4.61 -6.65
C ARG A 159 -13.00 5.81 -7.57
N ASN A 160 -11.94 6.45 -8.03
CA ASN A 160 -11.95 7.61 -8.92
C ASN A 160 -11.88 7.23 -10.41
N TYR A 161 -12.61 6.18 -10.81
CA TYR A 161 -12.78 5.78 -12.20
C TYR A 161 -13.99 6.47 -12.84
N GLU A 162 -13.97 6.61 -14.16
CA GLU A 162 -15.12 7.02 -14.99
C GLU A 162 -15.90 5.76 -15.41
N GLY A 163 -17.18 5.89 -15.77
CA GLY A 163 -18.07 4.75 -16.04
C GLY A 163 -18.65 4.14 -14.77
N SER A 164 -19.08 2.87 -14.84
CA SER A 164 -19.71 2.16 -13.72
C SER A 164 -19.15 0.76 -13.53
N ILE A 165 -18.97 0.37 -12.27
CA ILE A 165 -18.63 -1.00 -11.86
C ILE A 165 -19.72 -1.47 -10.91
N LEU A 166 -20.50 -2.43 -11.36
CA LEU A 166 -21.70 -2.88 -10.65
C LEU A 166 -21.47 -4.29 -10.12
N TYR A 167 -21.66 -4.49 -8.81
CA TYR A 167 -21.78 -5.79 -8.20
C TYR A 167 -23.25 -6.06 -7.88
N ASP A 168 -23.84 -7.02 -8.56
CA ASP A 168 -25.27 -7.34 -8.46
C ASP A 168 -26.18 -6.10 -8.56
N GLY A 169 -25.86 -5.21 -9.52
CA GLY A 169 -26.59 -3.96 -9.75
C GLY A 169 -26.23 -2.80 -8.80
N LYS A 170 -25.41 -3.01 -7.76
CA LYS A 170 -24.94 -1.96 -6.86
C LYS A 170 -23.60 -1.40 -7.35
N GLU A 171 -23.51 -0.09 -7.45
CA GLU A 171 -22.25 0.58 -7.83
C GLU A 171 -21.16 0.37 -6.76
N LEU A 172 -20.03 -0.20 -7.15
CA LEU A 172 -18.93 -0.58 -6.26
C LEU A 172 -18.37 0.60 -5.46
N ARG A 173 -18.28 1.80 -6.07
CA ARG A 173 -17.80 3.01 -5.38
C ARG A 173 -18.70 3.45 -4.23
N ASN A 174 -19.97 3.04 -4.22
CA ASN A 174 -20.95 3.37 -3.18
C ASN A 174 -21.00 2.32 -2.06
N MET A 175 -20.35 1.17 -2.25
CA MET A 175 -20.25 0.15 -1.20
C MET A 175 -19.27 0.62 -0.12
N SER A 176 -19.58 0.29 1.13
CA SER A 176 -18.64 0.50 2.23
C SER A 176 -17.37 -0.36 2.02
N HIS A 177 -16.26 0.02 2.66
CA HIS A 177 -15.03 -0.76 2.56
C HIS A 177 -15.23 -2.18 3.10
N THR A 178 -15.98 -2.33 4.18
CA THR A 178 -16.31 -3.63 4.78
C THR A 178 -17.10 -4.50 3.80
N GLU A 179 -18.15 -3.97 3.15
CA GLU A 179 -18.93 -4.69 2.15
C GLU A 179 -18.07 -5.13 0.96
N SER A 180 -17.27 -4.20 0.39
CA SER A 180 -16.43 -4.52 -0.76
C SER A 180 -15.39 -5.59 -0.45
N THR A 181 -14.76 -5.58 0.74
CA THR A 181 -13.77 -6.59 1.15
C THR A 181 -14.36 -7.95 1.49
N HIS A 182 -15.62 -8.03 1.84
CA HIS A 182 -16.34 -9.32 1.97
C HIS A 182 -16.66 -9.94 0.61
N VAL A 183 -16.96 -9.09 -0.38
CA VAL A 183 -17.33 -9.55 -1.73
C VAL A 183 -16.10 -9.89 -2.54
N ILE A 184 -15.09 -9.02 -2.53
CA ILE A 184 -13.92 -9.11 -3.40
C ILE A 184 -12.66 -9.14 -2.54
N GLU A 185 -11.86 -10.17 -2.66
CA GLU A 185 -10.51 -10.24 -2.10
C GLU A 185 -9.49 -10.34 -3.23
N THR A 186 -8.35 -9.69 -3.02
CA THR A 186 -7.26 -9.70 -3.99
C THR A 186 -6.02 -10.34 -3.41
N ILE A 187 -5.47 -11.32 -4.12
CA ILE A 187 -4.11 -11.80 -3.89
C ILE A 187 -3.19 -10.92 -4.75
N PRO A 188 -2.45 -9.96 -4.16
CA PRO A 188 -1.58 -9.08 -4.93
C PRO A 188 -0.30 -9.80 -5.34
N GLN A 189 0.38 -9.30 -6.37
CA GLN A 189 1.67 -9.81 -6.83
C GLN A 189 2.72 -9.80 -5.72
N ASN A 190 2.74 -8.76 -4.87
CA ASN A 190 3.63 -8.65 -3.71
C ASN A 190 2.80 -8.39 -2.45
N PRO A 191 2.43 -9.43 -1.69
CA PRO A 191 1.70 -9.28 -0.44
C PRO A 191 2.53 -8.55 0.61
N PHE A 192 1.93 -7.57 1.28
CA PHE A 192 2.58 -6.88 2.39
C PHE A 192 2.65 -7.80 3.62
N ILE A 193 3.82 -7.85 4.25
CA ILE A 193 4.05 -8.61 5.48
C ILE A 193 4.25 -7.65 6.65
N PHE A 194 3.44 -7.82 7.68
CA PHE A 194 3.53 -7.06 8.91
C PHE A 194 4.58 -7.65 9.85
N ASN A 195 5.21 -6.82 10.68
CA ASN A 195 5.96 -7.32 11.83
C ASN A 195 4.97 -7.92 12.83
N GLY A 196 5.06 -9.22 13.06
CA GLY A 196 4.15 -9.98 13.91
C GLY A 196 4.23 -11.47 13.60
N THR A 197 3.37 -12.28 14.20
CA THR A 197 3.38 -13.73 14.01
C THR A 197 2.83 -14.15 12.62
N VAL A 198 3.08 -15.39 12.22
CA VAL A 198 2.45 -15.96 11.01
C VAL A 198 0.93 -15.92 11.13
N TYR A 199 0.39 -16.25 12.31
CA TYR A 199 -1.05 -16.18 12.59
C TYR A 199 -1.59 -14.77 12.37
N GLU A 200 -0.97 -13.74 12.96
CA GLU A 200 -1.37 -12.35 12.80
C GLU A 200 -1.28 -11.88 11.35
N ASN A 201 -0.26 -12.32 10.63
CA ASN A 201 -0.14 -12.03 9.21
C ASN A 201 -1.25 -12.63 8.37
N ILE A 202 -1.66 -13.88 8.62
CA ILE A 202 -2.73 -14.54 7.87
C ILE A 202 -4.10 -13.94 8.25
N THR A 203 -4.35 -13.67 9.54
CA THR A 203 -5.62 -13.14 10.04
C THR A 203 -5.77 -11.63 9.86
N LEU A 204 -4.66 -10.91 9.53
CA LEU A 204 -4.58 -9.45 9.57
C LEU A 204 -5.01 -8.89 10.94
N PHE A 205 -4.47 -9.51 12.02
CA PHE A 205 -4.74 -9.17 13.42
C PHE A 205 -6.21 -9.34 13.85
N SER A 206 -7.05 -9.95 13.03
CA SER A 206 -8.43 -10.28 13.40
C SER A 206 -8.44 -11.47 14.36
N LYS A 207 -9.25 -11.39 15.43
CA LYS A 207 -9.40 -12.43 16.45
C LYS A 207 -10.58 -13.38 16.19
N GLN A 208 -11.27 -13.22 15.07
CA GLN A 208 -12.47 -14.01 14.76
C GLN A 208 -12.17 -15.44 14.32
N TRP A 209 -10.91 -15.76 13.96
CA TRP A 209 -10.51 -17.02 13.37
C TRP A 209 -9.89 -17.95 14.41
N THR A 210 -10.22 -19.23 14.34
CA THR A 210 -9.57 -20.24 15.17
C THR A 210 -8.19 -20.61 14.62
N GLN A 211 -7.34 -21.18 15.46
CA GLN A 211 -6.02 -21.67 15.03
C GLN A 211 -6.14 -22.79 13.97
N GLU A 212 -7.17 -23.63 14.07
CA GLU A 212 -7.41 -24.73 13.12
C GLU A 212 -7.76 -24.18 11.73
N GLU A 213 -8.61 -23.17 11.63
CA GLU A 213 -8.96 -22.51 10.35
C GLU A 213 -7.73 -21.88 9.72
N VAL A 214 -6.92 -21.17 10.51
CA VAL A 214 -5.69 -20.52 10.02
C VAL A 214 -4.67 -21.57 9.58
N LEU A 215 -4.51 -22.67 10.33
CA LEU A 215 -3.61 -23.77 9.95
C LEU A 215 -4.08 -24.43 8.65
N SER A 216 -5.37 -24.70 8.50
CA SER A 216 -5.95 -25.25 7.27
C SER A 216 -5.69 -24.34 6.06
N ALA A 217 -5.90 -23.03 6.21
CA ALA A 217 -5.63 -22.05 5.16
C ALA A 217 -4.14 -22.00 4.79
N ALA A 218 -3.26 -22.04 5.79
CA ALA A 218 -1.82 -22.07 5.62
C ALA A 218 -1.35 -23.34 4.89
N GLN A 219 -1.88 -24.52 5.26
CA GLN A 219 -1.58 -25.78 4.59
C GLN A 219 -2.00 -25.76 3.11
N ARG A 220 -3.21 -25.32 2.83
CA ARG A 220 -3.74 -25.22 1.47
C ARG A 220 -3.00 -24.21 0.60
N SER A 221 -2.39 -23.19 1.20
CA SER A 221 -1.54 -22.23 0.49
C SER A 221 -0.10 -22.71 0.27
N GLY A 222 0.26 -23.93 0.71
CA GLY A 222 1.59 -24.52 0.58
C GLY A 222 2.59 -24.02 1.63
N LEU A 223 2.14 -23.57 2.81
CA LEU A 223 3.02 -23.12 3.90
C LEU A 223 3.44 -24.24 4.85
N SER A 224 3.02 -25.50 4.65
CA SER A 224 3.30 -26.61 5.57
C SER A 224 4.77 -26.76 5.91
N ASP A 225 5.64 -26.86 4.90
CA ASP A 225 7.08 -27.05 5.08
C ASP A 225 7.75 -25.82 5.72
N PHE A 226 7.22 -24.62 5.46
CA PHE A 226 7.69 -23.40 6.09
C PHE A 226 7.35 -23.40 7.57
N LEU A 227 6.10 -23.70 7.93
CA LEU A 227 5.64 -23.76 9.31
C LEU A 227 6.39 -24.83 10.12
N ALA A 228 6.69 -25.99 9.53
CA ALA A 228 7.44 -27.07 10.18
C ALA A 228 8.88 -26.66 10.56
N LYS A 229 9.47 -25.70 9.85
CA LYS A 229 10.81 -25.17 10.12
C LYS A 229 10.83 -24.05 11.17
N LEU A 230 9.68 -23.50 11.52
CA LEU A 230 9.56 -22.44 12.49
C LEU A 230 9.41 -22.98 13.92
N PRO A 231 10.13 -22.42 14.92
CA PRO A 231 10.16 -22.96 16.28
C PRO A 231 8.81 -23.00 16.99
N GLN A 232 7.90 -22.08 16.61
CA GLN A 232 6.56 -21.97 17.20
C GLN A 232 5.44 -22.05 16.13
N GLY A 233 5.73 -22.55 14.94
CA GLY A 233 4.76 -22.68 13.85
C GLY A 233 4.03 -21.38 13.55
N LEU A 234 2.70 -21.36 13.65
CA LEU A 234 1.86 -20.16 13.44
C LEU A 234 2.18 -19.00 14.39
N ASN A 235 2.71 -19.26 15.57
CA ASN A 235 3.03 -18.23 16.57
C ASN A 235 4.46 -17.67 16.42
N SER A 236 5.22 -18.13 15.43
CA SER A 236 6.55 -17.59 15.16
C SER A 236 6.47 -16.19 14.57
N GLU A 237 7.34 -15.30 15.07
CA GLU A 237 7.45 -13.93 14.57
C GLU A 237 8.05 -13.87 13.15
N LEU A 238 7.48 -13.06 12.33
CA LEU A 238 7.91 -12.75 10.97
C LEU A 238 8.40 -11.31 10.86
N LYS A 239 9.41 -11.13 10.03
CA LYS A 239 9.84 -9.82 9.50
C LYS A 239 9.93 -9.96 7.99
N GLU A 240 9.56 -8.91 7.26
CA GLU A 240 9.61 -8.91 5.80
C GLU A 240 10.99 -9.34 5.25
N SER A 241 12.06 -8.89 5.92
CA SER A 241 13.46 -9.24 5.56
C SER A 241 13.82 -10.73 5.67
N ASN A 242 13.02 -11.53 6.38
CA ASN A 242 13.30 -12.92 6.68
C ASN A 242 12.50 -13.89 5.80
N LEU A 243 11.70 -13.40 4.86
CA LEU A 243 10.85 -14.20 4.00
C LEU A 243 11.34 -14.20 2.55
N SER A 244 11.27 -15.35 1.89
CA SER A 244 11.37 -15.39 0.44
C SER A 244 10.10 -14.81 -0.21
N GLY A 245 10.21 -14.30 -1.45
CA GLY A 245 9.04 -13.83 -2.20
C GLY A 245 7.93 -14.87 -2.29
N GLY A 246 8.28 -16.16 -2.47
CA GLY A 246 7.32 -17.26 -2.50
C GLY A 246 6.63 -17.50 -1.15
N GLN A 247 7.31 -17.33 -0.01
CA GLN A 247 6.69 -17.44 1.31
C GLN A 247 5.70 -16.30 1.56
N ALA A 248 6.08 -15.07 1.23
CA ALA A 248 5.18 -13.92 1.31
C ALA A 248 3.94 -14.13 0.44
N GLN A 249 4.12 -14.62 -0.79
CA GLN A 249 3.02 -14.93 -1.71
C GLN A 249 2.04 -15.95 -1.13
N ARG A 250 2.55 -17.04 -0.53
CA ARG A 250 1.72 -18.08 0.12
C ARG A 250 0.95 -17.53 1.33
N ILE A 251 1.51 -16.58 2.08
CA ILE A 251 0.78 -15.87 3.14
C ILE A 251 -0.38 -15.06 2.55
N GLY A 252 -0.17 -14.36 1.43
CA GLY A 252 -1.25 -13.67 0.71
C GLY A 252 -2.37 -14.60 0.26
N ILE A 253 -2.01 -15.78 -0.25
CA ILE A 253 -2.97 -16.82 -0.64
C ILE A 253 -3.72 -17.36 0.58
N ALA A 254 -3.04 -17.60 1.71
CA ALA A 254 -3.67 -18.05 2.96
C ALA A 254 -4.70 -17.05 3.47
N ARG A 255 -4.43 -15.74 3.35
CA ARG A 255 -5.39 -14.66 3.68
C ARG A 255 -6.70 -14.80 2.89
N ALA A 256 -6.60 -14.99 1.59
CA ALA A 256 -7.77 -15.14 0.72
C ALA A 256 -8.54 -16.43 1.03
N LEU A 257 -7.83 -17.54 1.23
CA LEU A 257 -8.42 -18.84 1.61
C LEU A 257 -9.20 -18.78 2.92
N LEU A 258 -8.69 -18.01 3.89
CA LEU A 258 -9.35 -17.84 5.19
C LEU A 258 -10.65 -17.05 5.07
N ARG A 259 -10.65 -15.99 4.25
CA ARG A 259 -11.80 -15.07 4.11
C ARG A 259 -12.92 -15.56 3.21
N LYS A 260 -12.63 -16.48 2.29
CA LYS A 260 -13.60 -17.10 1.36
C LYS A 260 -14.46 -16.08 0.61
N PRO A 261 -13.90 -15.11 -0.11
CA PRO A 261 -14.65 -14.08 -0.83
C PRO A 261 -15.53 -14.69 -1.94
N TYR A 262 -16.57 -13.97 -2.34
CA TYR A 262 -17.40 -14.34 -3.49
C TYR A 262 -16.66 -14.18 -4.81
N ILE A 263 -15.78 -13.17 -4.89
CA ILE A 263 -14.91 -12.92 -6.04
C ILE A 263 -13.46 -12.90 -5.56
N LEU A 264 -12.65 -13.81 -6.10
CA LEU A 264 -11.22 -13.86 -5.89
C LEU A 264 -10.51 -13.28 -7.10
N ILE A 265 -9.70 -12.23 -6.89
CA ILE A 265 -8.79 -11.69 -7.90
C ILE A 265 -7.38 -12.12 -7.53
N ALA A 266 -6.70 -12.82 -8.42
CA ALA A 266 -5.31 -13.25 -8.23
C ALA A 266 -4.41 -12.53 -9.24
N ASP A 267 -3.65 -11.54 -8.79
CA ASP A 267 -2.77 -10.72 -9.65
C ASP A 267 -1.37 -11.32 -9.66
N GLU A 268 -1.05 -12.07 -10.71
CA GLU A 268 0.22 -12.78 -10.89
C GLU A 268 0.65 -13.60 -9.65
N PRO A 269 -0.24 -14.45 -9.10
CA PRO A 269 -0.01 -15.11 -7.81
C PRO A 269 1.14 -16.12 -7.83
N THR A 270 1.69 -16.41 -9.00
CA THR A 270 2.72 -17.44 -9.23
C THR A 270 4.08 -16.85 -9.64
N ALA A 271 4.24 -15.53 -9.71
CA ALA A 271 5.43 -14.87 -10.24
C ALA A 271 6.73 -15.20 -9.46
N SER A 272 6.64 -15.50 -8.17
CA SER A 272 7.78 -15.80 -7.28
C SER A 272 7.83 -17.26 -6.83
N LEU A 273 7.10 -18.17 -7.52
CA LEU A 273 6.97 -19.57 -7.14
C LEU A 273 7.71 -20.47 -8.15
N ASP A 274 8.15 -21.63 -7.67
CA ASP A 274 8.61 -22.72 -8.54
C ASP A 274 7.46 -23.30 -9.38
N SER A 275 7.79 -24.03 -10.45
CA SER A 275 6.79 -24.48 -11.44
C SER A 275 5.74 -25.41 -10.84
N GLY A 276 6.11 -26.32 -9.95
CA GLY A 276 5.16 -27.26 -9.34
C GLY A 276 4.16 -26.56 -8.46
N LEU A 277 4.64 -25.68 -7.58
CA LEU A 277 3.75 -24.89 -6.72
C LEU A 277 2.93 -23.88 -7.49
N ALA A 278 3.47 -23.31 -8.57
CA ALA A 278 2.74 -22.40 -9.44
C ALA A 278 1.51 -23.10 -10.06
N ASP A 279 1.68 -24.35 -10.50
CA ASP A 279 0.58 -25.15 -11.04
C ASP A 279 -0.48 -25.47 -9.97
N ASP A 280 -0.06 -25.77 -8.74
CA ASP A 280 -0.99 -26.01 -7.63
C ASP A 280 -1.80 -24.76 -7.27
N ILE A 281 -1.18 -23.58 -7.30
CA ILE A 281 -1.88 -22.32 -7.03
C ILE A 281 -2.84 -21.94 -8.18
N GLU A 282 -2.43 -22.16 -9.42
CA GLU A 282 -3.34 -21.98 -10.57
C GLU A 282 -4.56 -22.91 -10.45
N ARG A 283 -4.37 -24.19 -10.11
CA ARG A 283 -5.44 -25.16 -9.84
C ARG A 283 -6.35 -24.68 -8.71
N LEU A 284 -5.77 -24.20 -7.61
CA LEU A 284 -6.52 -23.69 -6.47
C LEU A 284 -7.39 -22.47 -6.86
N VAL A 285 -6.86 -21.52 -7.62
CA VAL A 285 -7.61 -20.36 -8.11
C VAL A 285 -8.71 -20.78 -9.07
N MET A 286 -8.42 -21.64 -10.04
CA MET A 286 -9.41 -22.11 -11.02
C MET A 286 -10.47 -23.05 -10.44
N SER A 287 -10.19 -23.68 -9.28
CA SER A 287 -11.18 -24.46 -8.53
C SER A 287 -11.90 -23.66 -7.42
N TRP A 288 -11.73 -22.34 -7.38
CA TRP A 288 -12.38 -21.49 -6.40
C TRP A 288 -13.91 -21.68 -6.42
N PRO A 289 -14.62 -21.82 -5.26
CA PRO A 289 -16.06 -22.06 -5.27
C PRO A 289 -16.89 -20.87 -5.78
N GLY A 290 -16.35 -19.63 -5.65
CA GLY A 290 -16.95 -18.40 -6.18
C GLY A 290 -16.41 -18.03 -7.57
N THR A 291 -16.58 -16.77 -7.95
CA THR A 291 -15.99 -16.21 -9.15
C THR A 291 -14.48 -16.04 -8.95
N ALA A 292 -13.67 -16.44 -9.93
CA ALA A 292 -12.23 -16.24 -9.89
C ALA A 292 -11.74 -15.49 -11.12
N ILE A 293 -10.87 -14.51 -10.89
CA ILE A 293 -10.21 -13.72 -11.94
C ILE A 293 -8.71 -13.88 -11.75
N LEU A 294 -8.09 -14.69 -12.61
CA LEU A 294 -6.65 -14.92 -12.61
C LEU A 294 -5.96 -14.00 -13.61
N ILE A 295 -5.13 -13.11 -13.13
CA ILE A 295 -4.24 -12.29 -13.98
C ILE A 295 -2.92 -13.02 -14.07
N THR A 296 -2.51 -13.36 -15.28
CA THR A 296 -1.27 -14.10 -15.50
C THR A 296 -0.67 -13.77 -16.87
N HIS A 297 0.65 -13.87 -16.94
CA HIS A 297 1.40 -13.88 -18.20
C HIS A 297 1.83 -15.31 -18.60
N ARG A 298 1.62 -16.30 -17.71
CA ARG A 298 1.88 -17.72 -18.03
C ARG A 298 0.80 -18.25 -18.95
N LYS A 299 1.23 -18.93 -20.00
CA LYS A 299 0.33 -19.70 -20.89
C LYS A 299 0.19 -21.12 -20.36
N SER A 300 -0.48 -21.27 -19.23
CA SER A 300 -0.78 -22.56 -18.64
C SER A 300 -1.94 -23.20 -19.40
N GLN A 301 -1.73 -24.42 -19.93
CA GLN A 301 -2.79 -25.16 -20.63
C GLN A 301 -3.95 -25.43 -19.65
N TYR A 302 -3.65 -25.75 -18.39
CA TYR A 302 -4.66 -25.98 -17.38
C TYR A 302 -5.58 -24.76 -17.17
N VAL A 303 -5.02 -23.56 -17.12
CA VAL A 303 -5.81 -22.32 -16.97
C VAL A 303 -6.69 -22.11 -18.20
N LEU A 304 -6.16 -22.32 -19.39
CA LEU A 304 -6.93 -22.14 -20.63
C LEU A 304 -8.08 -23.14 -20.76
N ASP A 305 -7.87 -24.40 -20.32
CA ASP A 305 -8.88 -25.46 -20.37
C ASP A 305 -9.98 -25.30 -19.30
N HIS A 306 -9.70 -24.57 -18.21
CA HIS A 306 -10.63 -24.43 -17.08
C HIS A 306 -11.21 -23.01 -16.94
N ALA A 307 -10.76 -22.05 -17.75
CA ALA A 307 -11.35 -20.73 -17.78
C ALA A 307 -12.65 -20.73 -18.58
N ASP A 308 -13.72 -20.17 -18.00
CA ASP A 308 -14.98 -19.91 -18.70
C ASP A 308 -14.86 -18.72 -19.68
N GLY A 309 -13.85 -17.88 -19.52
CA GLY A 309 -13.53 -16.79 -20.44
C GLY A 309 -12.10 -16.28 -20.28
N VAL A 310 -11.50 -15.91 -21.42
CA VAL A 310 -10.17 -15.32 -21.48
C VAL A 310 -10.26 -13.90 -22.03
N ILE A 311 -9.78 -12.94 -21.23
CA ILE A 311 -9.77 -11.52 -21.57
C ILE A 311 -8.32 -11.14 -21.91
N ASN A 312 -8.08 -10.77 -23.18
CA ASN A 312 -6.80 -10.25 -23.60
C ASN A 312 -6.78 -8.73 -23.52
N LEU A 313 -5.89 -8.20 -22.68
CA LEU A 313 -5.74 -6.76 -22.45
C LEU A 313 -4.50 -6.21 -23.17
N ALA A 314 -4.67 -5.11 -23.89
CA ALA A 314 -3.55 -4.34 -24.44
C ALA A 314 -3.86 -2.84 -24.39
N ASN A 315 -2.87 -2.04 -24.03
CA ASN A 315 -2.99 -0.57 -23.91
C ASN A 315 -4.22 -0.11 -23.11
N GLY A 316 -4.55 -0.82 -22.05
CA GLY A 316 -5.70 -0.52 -21.20
C GLY A 316 -7.07 -0.93 -21.74
N ALA A 317 -7.16 -1.52 -22.93
CA ALA A 317 -8.41 -1.92 -23.57
C ALA A 317 -8.49 -3.45 -23.74
N VAL A 318 -9.71 -3.99 -23.80
CA VAL A 318 -9.97 -5.39 -24.14
C VAL A 318 -9.83 -5.58 -25.64
N LEU A 319 -8.92 -6.46 -26.06
CA LEU A 319 -8.75 -6.82 -27.48
C LEU A 319 -9.75 -7.88 -27.91
N ASN A 320 -9.88 -8.96 -27.14
CA ASN A 320 -10.77 -10.09 -27.41
C ASN A 320 -11.29 -10.66 -26.11
N LEU A 321 -12.53 -11.14 -26.14
CA LEU A 321 -13.20 -11.91 -25.10
C LEU A 321 -13.57 -13.26 -25.74
N THR A 322 -12.86 -14.33 -25.36
CA THR A 322 -13.07 -15.70 -25.89
C THR A 322 -13.46 -16.62 -24.76
#